data_fbb87521d2e7fb6d4189248a15f974d8
#
_entry.id   fbb87521d2e7fb6d4189248a15f974d8
#
_cell.length_a   1.000
_cell.length_b   1.000
_cell.length_c   1.000
_cell.angle_alpha   90.00
_cell.angle_beta   90.00
_cell.angle_gamma   90.00
#
_symmetry.space_group_name_H-M   'P 1'
#
loop_
_entity.id
_entity.type
_entity.pdbx_description
1 polymer ?
#
loop_
_entity_poly.entity_id
_entity_poly.type
_entity_poly.pdbx_seq_one_letter_code
_entity_poly.pdbx_strand_id
1 'polypeptide(L)'
;MISPDQTTAVILAGGFGTRIKHLLGDLPKPMAPVNGRPFLEWVVRWLAAQHIRRVVLSTGYLTEVIEGHFHSQPVAGVQVSCVPETTPLGTAGGFLNAVHQSKINSSAWFLLNGDTLAFVNLADALNSLKEEATAGVIFGREVPDTSRYGSLVSDTASRLSCFAEKRPGRGVISTGVYLFRDSLVKQFPSKVPLSLEQEVFPALTTAGVSLKVLQMNIPFLDIGTPDTLREADLFIRQNIAQFQF
;
A
#
# COMPACT_ATOMS: atom_id res chain seq x y z
N MET A 1 0.83 7.35 -22.30
CA MET A 1 1.11 7.83 -20.93
C MET A 1 -0.03 7.36 -20.05
N ILE A 2 0.25 6.71 -18.91
CA ILE A 2 -0.79 6.24 -17.98
C ILE A 2 -1.22 7.43 -17.11
N SER A 3 -2.54 7.72 -17.07
CA SER A 3 -3.12 8.78 -16.24
C SER A 3 -3.73 8.19 -14.94
N PRO A 4 -4.00 9.02 -13.91
CA PRO A 4 -4.70 8.56 -12.70
C PRO A 4 -6.01 7.82 -12.99
N ASP A 5 -6.81 8.27 -13.97
CA ASP A 5 -8.09 7.64 -14.33
C ASP A 5 -7.93 6.24 -14.95
N GLN A 6 -6.74 5.92 -15.45
CA GLN A 6 -6.39 4.60 -15.97
C GLN A 6 -5.77 3.69 -14.91
N THR A 7 -5.70 4.15 -13.66
CA THR A 7 -5.15 3.41 -12.54
C THR A 7 -6.22 3.03 -11.51
N THR A 8 -5.93 2.00 -10.75
CA THR A 8 -6.75 1.54 -9.63
C THR A 8 -5.83 1.29 -8.45
N ALA A 9 -6.23 1.67 -7.25
CA ALA A 9 -5.51 1.33 -6.04
C ALA A 9 -6.10 0.09 -5.39
N VAL A 10 -5.24 -0.84 -4.98
CA VAL A 10 -5.56 -1.94 -4.08
C VAL A 10 -4.97 -1.65 -2.72
N ILE A 11 -5.78 -1.71 -1.67
CA ILE A 11 -5.34 -1.54 -0.29
C ILE A 11 -5.45 -2.87 0.44
N LEU A 12 -4.33 -3.36 1.01
CA LEU A 12 -4.30 -4.58 1.81
C LEU A 12 -4.85 -4.31 3.21
N ALA A 13 -6.06 -4.76 3.46
CA ALA A 13 -6.80 -4.55 4.71
C ALA A 13 -7.19 -5.87 5.41
N GLY A 14 -6.68 -7.03 4.94
CA GLY A 14 -7.05 -8.37 5.44
C GLY A 14 -6.31 -8.85 6.68
N GLY A 15 -5.30 -8.12 7.17
CA GLY A 15 -4.44 -8.56 8.27
C GLY A 15 -5.11 -8.61 9.64
N PHE A 16 -4.78 -9.61 10.47
CA PHE A 16 -5.33 -9.81 11.83
C PHE A 16 -4.93 -8.72 12.86
N GLY A 17 -3.90 -7.92 12.60
CA GLY A 17 -3.47 -6.84 13.47
C GLY A 17 -3.09 -7.27 14.91
N THR A 18 -2.53 -8.46 15.09
CA THR A 18 -2.36 -9.15 16.39
C THR A 18 -1.66 -8.31 17.46
N ARG A 19 -0.70 -7.45 17.07
CA ARG A 19 0.09 -6.62 18.00
C ARG A 19 -0.73 -5.53 18.72
N ILE A 20 -1.80 -5.04 18.10
CA ILE A 20 -2.67 -3.98 18.65
C ILE A 20 -4.11 -4.43 18.84
N LYS A 21 -4.41 -5.70 18.59
CA LYS A 21 -5.77 -6.26 18.70
C LYS A 21 -6.43 -5.98 20.06
N HIS A 22 -5.65 -6.06 21.14
CA HIS A 22 -6.12 -5.80 22.51
C HIS A 22 -6.59 -4.35 22.75
N LEU A 23 -6.21 -3.40 21.88
CA LEU A 23 -6.63 -2.00 21.93
C LEU A 23 -7.86 -1.72 21.07
N LEU A 24 -8.18 -2.61 20.13
CA LEU A 24 -9.19 -2.37 19.10
C LEU A 24 -10.52 -3.13 19.37
N GLY A 25 -10.52 -4.07 20.34
CA GLY A 25 -11.69 -4.91 20.59
C GLY A 25 -12.09 -5.69 19.34
N ASP A 26 -13.32 -5.48 18.88
CA ASP A 26 -13.90 -6.16 17.73
C ASP A 26 -13.72 -5.38 16.39
N LEU A 27 -12.73 -4.49 16.33
CA LEU A 27 -12.42 -3.78 15.10
C LEU A 27 -11.20 -4.39 14.40
N PRO A 28 -11.22 -4.53 13.05
CA PRO A 28 -10.02 -4.88 12.31
C PRO A 28 -9.04 -3.70 12.33
N LYS A 29 -7.74 -3.99 12.32
CA LYS A 29 -6.68 -2.98 12.46
C LYS A 29 -6.85 -1.76 11.55
N PRO A 30 -7.18 -1.88 10.25
CA PRO A 30 -7.37 -0.72 9.39
C PRO A 30 -8.55 0.18 9.82
N MET A 31 -9.48 -0.35 10.63
CA MET A 31 -10.61 0.40 11.16
C MET A 31 -10.34 1.05 12.52
N ALA A 32 -9.09 1.06 12.98
CA ALA A 32 -8.71 1.78 14.19
C ALA A 32 -9.19 3.24 14.12
N PRO A 33 -9.89 3.74 15.16
CA PRO A 33 -10.39 5.11 15.16
C PRO A 33 -9.23 6.08 15.32
N VAL A 34 -9.08 7.02 14.38
CA VAL A 34 -8.06 8.06 14.36
C VAL A 34 -8.71 9.37 13.93
N ASN A 35 -8.59 10.40 14.78
CA ASN A 35 -9.13 11.74 14.54
C ASN A 35 -10.58 11.72 14.01
N GLY A 36 -11.44 10.92 14.68
CA GLY A 36 -12.88 10.82 14.41
C GLY A 36 -13.28 9.98 13.21
N ARG A 37 -12.34 9.25 12.57
CA ARG A 37 -12.60 8.36 11.42
C ARG A 37 -11.76 7.09 11.52
N PRO A 38 -12.15 5.99 10.85
CA PRO A 38 -11.27 4.84 10.66
C PRO A 38 -9.97 5.24 9.93
N PHE A 39 -8.84 4.65 10.32
CA PHE A 39 -7.55 4.92 9.67
C PHE A 39 -7.60 4.61 8.16
N LEU A 40 -8.27 3.55 7.76
CA LEU A 40 -8.45 3.18 6.34
C LEU A 40 -9.20 4.26 5.55
N GLU A 41 -10.15 4.97 6.16
CA GLU A 41 -10.83 6.09 5.50
C GLU A 41 -9.84 7.24 5.20
N TRP A 42 -8.88 7.50 6.08
CA TRP A 42 -7.83 8.48 5.82
C TRP A 42 -6.94 8.07 4.64
N VAL A 43 -6.61 6.77 4.51
CA VAL A 43 -5.87 6.26 3.34
C VAL A 43 -6.66 6.49 2.05
N VAL A 44 -7.96 6.17 2.04
CA VAL A 44 -8.82 6.40 0.86
C VAL A 44 -8.97 7.90 0.54
N ARG A 45 -9.10 8.76 1.55
CA ARG A 45 -9.16 10.22 1.35
C ARG A 45 -7.86 10.78 0.80
N TRP A 46 -6.71 10.29 1.25
CA TRP A 46 -5.44 10.67 0.67
C TRP A 46 -5.33 10.24 -0.80
N LEU A 47 -5.77 9.04 -1.15
CA LEU A 47 -5.84 8.60 -2.54
C LEU A 47 -6.77 9.49 -3.39
N ALA A 48 -7.90 9.92 -2.83
CA ALA A 48 -8.80 10.87 -3.48
C ALA A 48 -8.12 12.20 -3.80
N ALA A 49 -7.34 12.73 -2.83
CA ALA A 49 -6.54 13.94 -3.01
C ALA A 49 -5.42 13.77 -4.07
N GLN A 50 -4.96 12.54 -4.30
CA GLN A 50 -4.02 12.17 -5.38
C GLN A 50 -4.73 11.84 -6.71
N HIS A 51 -6.02 12.17 -6.85
CA HIS A 51 -6.86 11.92 -8.03
C HIS A 51 -7.08 10.44 -8.37
N ILE A 52 -6.87 9.52 -7.44
CA ILE A 52 -7.23 8.11 -7.60
C ILE A 52 -8.72 7.95 -7.28
N ARG A 53 -9.49 7.47 -8.26
CA ARG A 53 -10.96 7.38 -8.17
C ARG A 53 -11.49 5.96 -8.00
N ARG A 54 -10.65 4.95 -8.20
CA ARG A 54 -11.02 3.53 -8.07
C ARG A 54 -10.14 2.88 -7.01
N VAL A 55 -10.77 2.36 -5.95
CA VAL A 55 -10.09 1.71 -4.83
C VAL A 55 -10.73 0.35 -4.58
N VAL A 56 -9.90 -0.69 -4.52
CA VAL A 56 -10.28 -2.04 -4.13
C VAL A 56 -9.63 -2.36 -2.79
N LEU A 57 -10.43 -2.70 -1.81
CA LEU A 57 -9.97 -3.13 -0.50
C LEU A 57 -9.85 -4.65 -0.50
N SER A 58 -8.63 -5.20 -0.40
CA SER A 58 -8.40 -6.62 -0.11
C SER A 58 -8.66 -6.82 1.37
N THR A 59 -9.80 -7.37 1.71
CA THR A 59 -10.29 -7.53 3.09
C THR A 59 -10.19 -8.98 3.53
N GLY A 60 -10.25 -9.24 4.84
CA GLY A 60 -10.17 -10.58 5.38
C GLY A 60 -10.92 -10.64 6.72
N TYR A 61 -10.21 -10.52 7.82
CA TYR A 61 -10.81 -10.52 9.14
C TYR A 61 -11.79 -9.34 9.31
N LEU A 62 -13.05 -9.63 9.67
CA LEU A 62 -14.14 -8.66 9.87
C LEU A 62 -14.41 -7.78 8.63
N THR A 63 -14.45 -8.40 7.45
CA THR A 63 -14.77 -7.75 6.17
C THR A 63 -16.06 -6.93 6.24
N GLU A 64 -17.09 -7.43 6.90
CA GLU A 64 -18.41 -6.80 7.06
C GLU A 64 -18.34 -5.43 7.75
N VAL A 65 -17.39 -5.24 8.66
CA VAL A 65 -17.19 -3.95 9.36
C VAL A 65 -16.65 -2.91 8.35
N ILE A 66 -15.71 -3.31 7.50
CA ILE A 66 -15.12 -2.43 6.48
C ILE A 66 -16.16 -2.10 5.40
N GLU A 67 -16.87 -3.11 4.89
CA GLU A 67 -17.94 -2.93 3.88
C GLU A 67 -19.06 -2.03 4.38
N GLY A 68 -19.54 -2.29 5.59
CA GLY A 68 -20.60 -1.50 6.23
C GLY A 68 -20.20 -0.03 6.38
N HIS A 69 -18.94 0.25 6.73
CA HIS A 69 -18.45 1.61 6.86
C HIS A 69 -18.47 2.35 5.52
N PHE A 70 -17.83 1.81 4.46
CA PHE A 70 -17.76 2.49 3.16
C PHE A 70 -19.09 2.54 2.42
N HIS A 71 -20.03 1.62 2.73
CA HIS A 71 -21.41 1.70 2.24
C HIS A 71 -22.16 2.88 2.87
N SER A 72 -22.04 3.06 4.19
CA SER A 72 -22.76 4.10 4.94
C SER A 72 -22.09 5.48 4.89
N GLN A 73 -20.78 5.52 4.71
CA GLN A 73 -19.95 6.73 4.68
C GLN A 73 -19.01 6.74 3.48
N PRO A 74 -19.54 6.89 2.27
CA PRO A 74 -18.72 6.89 1.06
C PRO A 74 -17.79 8.10 1.03
N VAL A 75 -16.58 7.91 0.52
CA VAL A 75 -15.65 9.02 0.24
C VAL A 75 -16.02 9.65 -1.08
N ALA A 76 -16.30 10.95 -1.08
CA ALA A 76 -16.74 11.67 -2.27
C ALA A 76 -15.75 11.50 -3.44
N GLY A 77 -16.28 11.21 -4.63
CA GLY A 77 -15.50 11.07 -5.86
C GLY A 77 -14.64 9.81 -5.95
N VAL A 78 -14.77 8.85 -5.01
CA VAL A 78 -14.05 7.58 -5.03
C VAL A 78 -15.03 6.41 -5.04
N GLN A 79 -14.85 5.50 -5.99
CA GLN A 79 -15.54 4.22 -6.01
C GLN A 79 -14.72 3.22 -5.18
N VAL A 80 -15.25 2.80 -4.04
CA VAL A 80 -14.65 1.79 -3.16
C VAL A 80 -15.39 0.47 -3.34
N SER A 81 -14.64 -0.62 -3.52
CA SER A 81 -15.16 -1.99 -3.51
C SER A 81 -14.33 -2.88 -2.60
N CYS A 82 -14.94 -3.87 -1.97
CA CYS A 82 -14.24 -4.84 -1.13
C CYS A 82 -14.14 -6.19 -1.84
N VAL A 83 -12.99 -6.84 -1.69
CA VAL A 83 -12.73 -8.20 -2.16
C VAL A 83 -12.24 -9.02 -0.98
N PRO A 84 -13.06 -9.91 -0.42
CA PRO A 84 -12.70 -10.68 0.76
C PRO A 84 -11.71 -11.81 0.43
N GLU A 85 -10.76 -12.02 1.34
CA GLU A 85 -9.90 -13.19 1.38
C GLU A 85 -10.55 -14.26 2.28
N THR A 86 -10.82 -15.44 1.75
CA THR A 86 -11.38 -16.56 2.53
C THR A 86 -10.32 -17.27 3.39
N THR A 87 -9.06 -17.15 3.00
CA THR A 87 -7.87 -17.65 3.71
C THR A 87 -6.75 -16.64 3.56
N PRO A 88 -5.74 -16.61 4.45
CA PRO A 88 -4.60 -15.71 4.30
C PRO A 88 -3.83 -15.98 3.00
N LEU A 89 -3.86 -15.04 2.08
CA LEU A 89 -3.25 -15.18 0.74
C LEU A 89 -1.81 -14.65 0.67
N GLY A 90 -1.35 -13.92 1.69
CA GLY A 90 -0.09 -13.16 1.67
C GLY A 90 -0.23 -11.84 0.92
N THR A 91 0.78 -10.95 1.02
CA THR A 91 0.70 -9.58 0.50
C THR A 91 0.47 -9.52 -1.01
N ALA A 92 1.22 -10.30 -1.78
CA ALA A 92 1.02 -10.38 -3.23
C ALA A 92 -0.21 -11.23 -3.62
N GLY A 93 -0.52 -12.27 -2.86
CA GLY A 93 -1.70 -13.10 -3.11
C GLY A 93 -3.00 -12.33 -2.90
N GLY A 94 -3.12 -11.57 -1.82
CA GLY A 94 -4.27 -10.68 -1.57
C GLY A 94 -4.40 -9.61 -2.65
N PHE A 95 -3.27 -9.02 -3.08
CA PHE A 95 -3.25 -8.09 -4.21
C PHE A 95 -3.79 -8.72 -5.49
N LEU A 96 -3.27 -9.89 -5.90
CA LEU A 96 -3.72 -10.59 -7.10
C LEU A 96 -5.19 -10.98 -7.02
N ASN A 97 -5.66 -11.46 -5.86
CA ASN A 97 -7.07 -11.75 -5.64
C ASN A 97 -7.94 -10.51 -5.87
N ALA A 98 -7.55 -9.36 -5.30
CA ALA A 98 -8.26 -8.10 -5.49
C ALA A 98 -8.27 -7.65 -6.97
N VAL A 99 -7.14 -7.75 -7.67
CA VAL A 99 -7.04 -7.45 -9.11
C VAL A 99 -8.00 -8.31 -9.92
N HIS A 100 -7.99 -9.62 -9.71
CA HIS A 100 -8.78 -10.57 -10.51
C HIS A 100 -10.28 -10.48 -10.21
N GLN A 101 -10.65 -10.43 -8.91
CA GLN A 101 -12.06 -10.46 -8.51
C GLN A 101 -12.78 -9.13 -8.72
N SER A 102 -12.07 -8.00 -8.70
CA SER A 102 -12.66 -6.69 -8.96
C SER A 102 -13.20 -6.54 -10.40
N LYS A 103 -12.65 -7.31 -11.34
CA LYS A 103 -12.97 -7.24 -12.78
C LYS A 103 -12.76 -5.84 -13.38
N ILE A 104 -11.94 -5.02 -12.73
CA ILE A 104 -11.62 -3.68 -13.20
C ILE A 104 -10.50 -3.76 -14.22
N ASN A 105 -10.68 -3.10 -15.36
CA ASN A 105 -9.62 -2.94 -16.33
C ASN A 105 -8.78 -1.71 -15.95
N SER A 106 -7.49 -1.92 -15.67
CA SER A 106 -6.55 -0.89 -15.25
C SER A 106 -5.23 -1.02 -16.00
N SER A 107 -4.64 0.11 -16.42
CA SER A 107 -3.33 0.11 -17.11
C SER A 107 -2.16 -0.08 -16.13
N ALA A 108 -2.36 0.35 -14.90
CA ALA A 108 -1.43 0.14 -13.79
C ALA A 108 -2.19 0.10 -12.46
N TRP A 109 -1.58 -0.54 -11.47
CA TRP A 109 -2.16 -0.80 -10.18
C TRP A 109 -1.28 -0.20 -9.08
N PHE A 110 -1.83 0.70 -8.29
CA PHE A 110 -1.24 1.03 -7.01
C PHE A 110 -1.54 -0.07 -6.01
N LEU A 111 -0.56 -0.43 -5.21
CA LEU A 111 -0.72 -1.32 -4.08
C LEU A 111 -0.30 -0.59 -2.81
N LEU A 112 -1.14 -0.63 -1.77
CA LEU A 112 -0.89 0.04 -0.50
C LEU A 112 -1.14 -0.89 0.69
N ASN A 113 -0.35 -0.69 1.74
CA ASN A 113 -0.69 -1.26 3.04
C ASN A 113 -1.82 -0.46 3.70
N GLY A 114 -2.85 -1.14 4.20
CA GLY A 114 -4.03 -0.50 4.81
C GLY A 114 -3.81 0.02 6.24
N ASP A 115 -2.62 -0.15 6.77
CA ASP A 115 -2.20 0.28 8.10
C ASP A 115 -1.11 1.37 8.08
N THR A 116 -0.86 1.95 6.90
CA THR A 116 0.23 2.89 6.67
C THR A 116 -0.25 4.11 5.87
N LEU A 117 0.18 5.29 6.29
CA LEU A 117 0.11 6.54 5.53
C LEU A 117 1.53 7.02 5.22
N ALA A 118 1.80 7.24 3.94
CA ALA A 118 3.03 7.81 3.43
C ALA A 118 2.66 8.87 2.39
N PHE A 119 2.87 10.14 2.68
CA PHE A 119 2.42 11.22 1.79
C PHE A 119 3.36 11.42 0.61
N VAL A 120 3.48 10.35 -0.19
CA VAL A 120 4.19 10.37 -1.47
C VAL A 120 3.36 11.08 -2.53
N ASN A 121 4.03 11.63 -3.55
CA ASN A 121 3.34 12.14 -4.73
C ASN A 121 3.16 10.99 -5.74
N LEU A 122 1.95 10.50 -5.92
CA LEU A 122 1.66 9.39 -6.84
C LEU A 122 1.92 9.74 -8.31
N ALA A 123 1.87 11.03 -8.67
CA ALA A 123 2.20 11.47 -10.01
C ALA A 123 3.68 11.18 -10.38
N ASP A 124 4.61 11.19 -9.40
CA ASP A 124 6.03 10.87 -9.64
C ASP A 124 6.20 9.40 -10.05
N ALA A 125 5.41 8.49 -9.46
CA ALA A 125 5.41 7.09 -9.88
C ALA A 125 4.85 6.93 -11.30
N LEU A 126 3.73 7.59 -11.62
CA LEU A 126 3.15 7.57 -12.97
C LEU A 126 4.11 8.18 -14.00
N ASN A 127 4.84 9.24 -13.64
CA ASN A 127 5.87 9.82 -14.48
C ASN A 127 7.04 8.85 -14.71
N SER A 128 7.42 8.08 -13.71
CA SER A 128 8.48 7.05 -13.85
C SER A 128 8.09 5.95 -14.83
N LEU A 129 6.80 5.64 -14.96
CA LEU A 129 6.31 4.69 -15.97
C LEU A 129 6.32 5.25 -17.41
N LYS A 130 6.72 6.51 -17.66
CA LYS A 130 6.98 6.99 -19.03
C LYS A 130 8.21 6.34 -19.63
N GLU A 131 9.17 5.94 -18.83
CA GLU A 131 10.28 5.08 -19.25
C GLU A 131 9.71 3.67 -19.50
N GLU A 132 9.76 3.22 -20.75
CA GLU A 132 9.16 1.94 -21.16
C GLU A 132 9.77 0.75 -20.42
N ALA A 133 11.07 0.82 -20.12
CA ALA A 133 11.78 -0.20 -19.36
C ALA A 133 11.33 -0.31 -17.90
N THR A 134 10.72 0.72 -17.31
CA THR A 134 10.25 0.71 -15.93
C THR A 134 8.94 -0.07 -15.81
N ALA A 135 8.99 -1.24 -15.21
CA ALA A 135 7.82 -2.11 -15.04
C ALA A 135 7.01 -1.79 -13.78
N GLY A 136 7.65 -1.22 -12.76
CA GLY A 136 7.01 -0.81 -11.52
C GLY A 136 7.84 0.19 -10.73
N VAL A 137 7.23 0.73 -9.68
CA VAL A 137 7.82 1.74 -8.79
C VAL A 137 7.57 1.34 -7.35
N ILE A 138 8.57 1.54 -6.51
CA ILE A 138 8.51 1.34 -5.05
C ILE A 138 8.87 2.67 -4.40
N PHE A 139 8.02 3.17 -3.50
CA PHE A 139 8.38 4.33 -2.70
C PHE A 139 9.18 3.92 -1.48
N GLY A 140 10.33 4.54 -1.31
CA GLY A 140 11.24 4.33 -0.20
C GLY A 140 11.41 5.57 0.67
N ARG A 141 11.69 5.38 1.95
CA ARG A 141 12.04 6.43 2.90
C ARG A 141 13.31 6.06 3.67
N GLU A 142 14.23 7.00 3.79
CA GLU A 142 15.38 6.81 4.65
C GLU A 142 15.00 6.94 6.13
N VAL A 143 15.49 6.00 6.95
CA VAL A 143 15.28 5.98 8.39
C VAL A 143 16.60 5.68 9.13
N PRO A 144 16.76 6.15 10.37
CA PRO A 144 17.96 5.89 11.16
C PRO A 144 18.10 4.42 11.57
N ASP A 145 16.99 3.67 11.62
CA ASP A 145 16.97 2.24 11.96
C ASP A 145 15.91 1.49 11.18
N THR A 146 16.34 0.46 10.44
CA THR A 146 15.47 -0.38 9.59
C THR A 146 15.01 -1.66 10.29
N SER A 147 15.30 -1.86 11.57
CA SER A 147 15.00 -3.11 12.31
C SER A 147 13.52 -3.51 12.32
N ARG A 148 12.61 -2.56 12.10
CA ARG A 148 11.14 -2.78 12.06
C ARG A 148 10.58 -3.07 10.67
N TYR A 149 11.31 -2.72 9.61
CA TYR A 149 10.82 -2.68 8.23
C TYR A 149 11.70 -3.47 7.28
N GLY A 150 11.16 -3.89 6.15
CA GLY A 150 11.98 -4.39 5.05
C GLY A 150 12.75 -3.25 4.36
N SER A 151 14.01 -3.50 4.05
CA SER A 151 14.92 -2.51 3.48
C SER A 151 15.03 -2.64 1.97
N LEU A 152 15.12 -1.50 1.29
CA LEU A 152 15.34 -1.41 -0.15
C LEU A 152 16.82 -1.12 -0.42
N VAL A 153 17.43 -1.95 -1.24
CA VAL A 153 18.76 -1.70 -1.81
C VAL A 153 18.58 -1.41 -3.29
N SER A 154 19.04 -0.26 -3.74
CA SER A 154 18.97 0.15 -5.15
C SER A 154 20.36 0.37 -5.75
N ASP A 155 20.47 0.21 -7.06
CA ASP A 155 21.66 0.55 -7.82
C ASP A 155 21.80 2.07 -8.06
N THR A 156 22.84 2.47 -8.74
CA THR A 156 23.13 3.89 -9.07
C THR A 156 22.08 4.51 -10.01
N ALA A 157 21.29 3.70 -10.71
CA ALA A 157 20.16 4.13 -11.54
C ALA A 157 18.82 4.11 -10.78
N SER A 158 18.86 3.96 -9.45
CA SER A 158 17.68 3.85 -8.58
C SER A 158 16.78 2.63 -8.89
N ARG A 159 17.32 1.56 -9.46
CA ARG A 159 16.60 0.31 -9.67
C ARG A 159 16.78 -0.60 -8.47
N LEU A 160 15.70 -1.26 -8.05
CA LEU A 160 15.75 -2.23 -6.95
C LEU A 160 16.74 -3.36 -7.28
N SER A 161 17.76 -3.52 -6.44
CA SER A 161 18.73 -4.62 -6.51
C SER A 161 18.36 -5.74 -5.55
N CYS A 162 17.82 -5.38 -4.37
CA CYS A 162 17.45 -6.34 -3.36
C CYS A 162 16.38 -5.75 -2.43
N PHE A 163 15.42 -6.58 -2.04
CA PHE A 163 14.55 -6.33 -0.90
C PHE A 163 15.12 -7.14 0.27
N ALA A 164 15.73 -6.45 1.23
CA ALA A 164 16.43 -7.10 2.34
C ALA A 164 15.51 -7.23 3.58
N GLU A 165 15.72 -8.30 4.32
CA GLU A 165 15.10 -8.51 5.64
C GLU A 165 15.47 -7.38 6.61
N LYS A 166 14.66 -7.28 7.68
CA LYS A 166 14.83 -6.33 8.78
C LYS A 166 16.22 -6.44 9.39
N ARG A 167 16.97 -5.34 9.39
CA ARG A 167 18.33 -5.28 9.96
C ARG A 167 18.48 -3.99 10.76
N PRO A 168 19.20 -3.99 11.88
CA PRO A 168 19.56 -2.75 12.58
C PRO A 168 20.45 -1.86 11.70
N GLY A 169 20.26 -0.56 11.82
CA GLY A 169 21.08 0.44 11.17
C GLY A 169 20.32 1.33 10.18
N ARG A 170 20.98 2.39 9.75
CA ARG A 170 20.43 3.37 8.79
C ARG A 170 20.23 2.73 7.41
N GLY A 171 19.10 3.04 6.79
CA GLY A 171 18.80 2.54 5.45
C GLY A 171 17.48 3.08 4.90
N VAL A 172 17.15 2.62 3.70
CA VAL A 172 15.90 2.96 3.03
C VAL A 172 14.90 1.85 3.27
N ILE A 173 13.75 2.18 3.86
CA ILE A 173 12.64 1.24 4.04
C ILE A 173 11.61 1.38 2.93
N SER A 174 10.86 0.31 2.66
CA SER A 174 9.63 0.41 1.88
C SER A 174 8.57 1.16 2.67
N THR A 175 7.90 2.10 2.02
CA THR A 175 6.77 2.83 2.62
C THR A 175 5.45 2.06 2.54
N GLY A 176 5.42 0.88 1.92
CA GLY A 176 4.19 0.13 1.67
C GLY A 176 3.32 0.73 0.57
N VAL A 177 3.89 1.58 -0.29
CA VAL A 177 3.23 2.14 -1.48
C VAL A 177 4.02 1.73 -2.71
N TYR A 178 3.32 1.12 -3.65
CA TYR A 178 3.89 0.55 -4.87
C TYR A 178 3.02 0.92 -6.08
N LEU A 179 3.62 0.93 -7.27
CA LEU A 179 2.91 1.02 -8.55
C LEU A 179 3.45 -0.04 -9.51
N PHE A 180 2.56 -0.81 -10.11
CA PHE A 180 2.91 -1.85 -11.08
C PHE A 180 2.13 -1.67 -12.39
N ARG A 181 2.80 -1.82 -13.53
CA ARG A 181 2.09 -1.98 -14.80
C ARG A 181 1.21 -3.23 -14.75
N ASP A 182 0.06 -3.21 -15.38
CA ASP A 182 -0.81 -4.38 -15.50
C ASP A 182 -0.08 -5.55 -16.17
N SER A 183 0.77 -5.27 -17.16
CA SER A 183 1.61 -6.27 -17.82
C SER A 183 2.60 -6.96 -16.88
N LEU A 184 3.09 -6.26 -15.85
CA LEU A 184 3.94 -6.86 -14.82
C LEU A 184 3.13 -7.71 -13.85
N VAL A 185 1.95 -7.22 -13.43
CA VAL A 185 1.07 -7.95 -12.48
C VAL A 185 0.69 -9.32 -13.04
N LYS A 186 0.46 -9.41 -14.34
CA LYS A 186 0.17 -10.68 -15.04
C LYS A 186 1.34 -11.70 -15.02
N GLN A 187 2.54 -11.25 -14.66
CA GLN A 187 3.74 -12.12 -14.54
C GLN A 187 4.00 -12.59 -13.11
N PHE A 188 3.22 -12.11 -12.13
CA PHE A 188 3.37 -12.58 -10.74
C PHE A 188 3.03 -14.07 -10.64
N PRO A 189 3.74 -14.83 -9.78
CA PRO A 189 3.43 -16.24 -9.55
C PRO A 189 1.98 -16.44 -9.10
N SER A 190 1.32 -17.47 -9.61
CA SER A 190 -0.10 -17.77 -9.28
C SER A 190 -0.29 -18.59 -8.01
N LYS A 191 0.78 -18.89 -7.26
CA LYS A 191 0.71 -19.65 -6.01
C LYS A 191 0.12 -18.82 -4.86
N VAL A 192 -0.46 -19.49 -3.87
CA VAL A 192 -0.93 -18.90 -2.61
C VAL A 192 -0.51 -19.79 -1.43
N PRO A 193 -0.13 -19.22 -0.27
CA PRO A 193 0.10 -17.78 -0.07
C PRO A 193 1.30 -17.28 -0.88
N LEU A 194 1.29 -15.97 -1.23
CA LEU A 194 2.37 -15.33 -1.97
C LEU A 194 2.77 -14.02 -1.28
N SER A 195 4.04 -13.90 -0.92
CA SER A 195 4.61 -12.67 -0.34
C SER A 195 5.23 -11.78 -1.41
N LEU A 196 4.89 -10.50 -1.38
CA LEU A 196 5.49 -9.50 -2.25
C LEU A 196 7.00 -9.37 -1.96
N GLU A 197 7.34 -9.31 -0.68
CA GLU A 197 8.68 -9.01 -0.17
C GLU A 197 9.63 -10.21 -0.26
N GLN A 198 9.14 -11.40 0.11
CA GLN A 198 9.96 -12.62 0.22
C GLN A 198 10.05 -13.39 -1.09
N GLU A 199 9.10 -13.20 -2.01
CA GLU A 199 9.00 -14.03 -3.20
C GLU A 199 8.93 -13.20 -4.50
N VAL A 200 8.00 -12.25 -4.60
CA VAL A 200 7.80 -11.51 -5.86
C VAL A 200 8.99 -10.60 -6.16
N PHE A 201 9.40 -9.74 -5.23
CA PHE A 201 10.54 -8.85 -5.48
C PHE A 201 11.84 -9.61 -5.75
N PRO A 202 12.23 -10.65 -4.99
CA PRO A 202 13.42 -11.44 -5.32
C PRO A 202 13.34 -12.09 -6.71
N ALA A 203 12.19 -12.64 -7.09
CA ALA A 203 12.01 -13.23 -8.41
C ALA A 203 12.13 -12.20 -9.53
N LEU A 204 11.52 -11.02 -9.38
CA LEU A 204 11.59 -9.94 -10.37
C LEU A 204 13.00 -9.37 -10.51
N THR A 205 13.73 -9.17 -9.41
CA THR A 205 15.12 -8.71 -9.45
C THR A 205 16.04 -9.73 -10.11
N THR A 206 15.87 -11.02 -9.81
CA THR A 206 16.60 -12.11 -10.46
C THR A 206 16.34 -12.20 -11.96
N ALA A 207 15.09 -11.93 -12.37
CA ALA A 207 14.68 -11.88 -13.78
C ALA A 207 15.11 -10.58 -14.50
N GLY A 208 15.79 -9.66 -13.82
CA GLY A 208 16.25 -8.38 -14.40
C GLY A 208 15.12 -7.39 -14.68
N VAL A 209 13.95 -7.57 -14.06
CA VAL A 209 12.82 -6.64 -14.20
C VAL A 209 13.16 -5.31 -13.53
N SER A 210 13.01 -4.21 -14.26
CA SER A 210 13.30 -2.88 -13.73
C SER A 210 12.17 -2.37 -12.83
N LEU A 211 12.41 -2.38 -11.52
CA LEU A 211 11.59 -1.73 -10.51
C LEU A 211 12.32 -0.48 -10.00
N LYS A 212 11.77 0.70 -10.23
CA LYS A 212 12.38 1.97 -9.81
C LYS A 212 12.07 2.24 -8.34
N VAL A 213 13.08 2.59 -7.56
CA VAL A 213 12.94 3.04 -6.17
C VAL A 213 12.94 4.57 -6.15
N LEU A 214 11.82 5.16 -5.73
CA LEU A 214 11.70 6.59 -5.49
C LEU A 214 11.91 6.86 -3.99
N GLN A 215 13.11 7.31 -3.64
CA GLN A 215 13.44 7.64 -2.27
C GLN A 215 12.96 9.05 -1.95
N MET A 216 12.14 9.20 -0.91
CA MET A 216 11.52 10.46 -0.51
C MET A 216 11.66 10.70 1.00
N ASN A 217 11.86 11.96 1.37
CA ASN A 217 11.79 12.39 2.76
C ASN A 217 10.39 12.99 3.02
N ILE A 218 9.47 12.16 3.49
CA ILE A 218 8.05 12.47 3.62
C ILE A 218 7.53 12.14 5.02
N PRO A 219 6.43 12.75 5.47
CA PRO A 219 5.70 12.26 6.62
C PRO A 219 5.22 10.82 6.38
N PHE A 220 5.46 9.96 7.37
CA PHE A 220 5.18 8.54 7.30
C PHE A 220 4.72 8.04 8.66
N LEU A 221 3.65 7.25 8.68
CA LEU A 221 3.12 6.61 9.87
C LEU A 221 2.61 5.21 9.53
N ASP A 222 3.03 4.20 10.26
CA ASP A 222 2.36 2.90 10.35
C ASP A 222 1.71 2.75 11.74
N ILE A 223 0.46 2.30 11.80
CA ILE A 223 -0.25 2.08 13.06
C ILE A 223 -0.03 0.67 13.62
N GLY A 224 1.14 0.07 13.36
CA GLY A 224 1.47 -1.32 13.70
C GLY A 224 1.75 -1.60 15.16
N THR A 225 1.92 -0.57 15.98
CA THR A 225 2.21 -0.69 17.41
C THR A 225 1.32 0.23 18.25
N PRO A 226 1.15 -0.04 19.55
CA PRO A 226 0.40 0.84 20.45
C PRO A 226 0.91 2.29 20.45
N ASP A 227 2.21 2.50 20.37
CA ASP A 227 2.81 3.83 20.39
C ASP A 227 2.49 4.60 19.12
N THR A 228 2.71 4.00 17.96
CA THR A 228 2.42 4.64 16.67
C THR A 228 0.92 4.86 16.47
N LEU A 229 0.05 4.01 17.01
CA LEU A 229 -1.39 4.25 17.01
C LEU A 229 -1.77 5.49 17.84
N ARG A 230 -1.13 5.73 19.02
CA ARG A 230 -1.36 6.94 19.83
C ARG A 230 -0.93 8.22 19.12
N GLU A 231 0.10 8.15 18.28
CA GLU A 231 0.61 9.28 17.50
C GLU A 231 -0.29 9.62 16.30
N ALA A 232 -1.17 8.70 15.90
CA ALA A 232 -1.92 8.82 14.65
C ALA A 232 -2.84 10.05 14.61
N ASP A 233 -3.51 10.40 15.73
CA ASP A 233 -4.36 11.60 15.80
C ASP A 233 -3.59 12.89 15.53
N LEU A 234 -2.41 13.01 16.13
CA LEU A 234 -1.54 14.17 15.94
C LEU A 234 -1.00 14.20 14.51
N PHE A 235 -0.58 13.05 13.98
CA PHE A 235 -0.08 12.92 12.62
C PHE A 235 -1.11 13.39 11.59
N ILE A 236 -2.38 12.95 11.71
CA ILE A 236 -3.45 13.40 10.80
C ILE A 236 -3.65 14.91 10.91
N ARG A 237 -3.73 15.47 12.13
CA ARG A 237 -3.94 16.91 12.34
C ARG A 237 -2.81 17.75 11.74
N GLN A 238 -1.57 17.35 11.90
CA GLN A 238 -0.40 18.03 11.33
C GLN A 238 -0.34 17.99 9.81
N ASN A 239 -0.98 16.99 9.19
CA ASN A 239 -0.94 16.76 7.76
C ASN A 239 -2.33 16.89 7.11
N ILE A 240 -3.26 17.62 7.71
CA ILE A 240 -4.66 17.67 7.26
C ILE A 240 -4.80 18.19 5.81
N ALA A 241 -3.88 19.01 5.34
CA ALA A 241 -3.85 19.52 3.97
C ALA A 241 -3.66 18.40 2.91
N GLN A 242 -3.09 17.27 3.29
CA GLN A 242 -2.88 16.11 2.39
C GLN A 242 -4.18 15.40 2.00
N PHE A 243 -5.30 15.73 2.64
CA PHE A 243 -6.60 15.08 2.43
C PHE A 243 -7.62 16.00 1.75
N GLN A 244 -7.21 17.17 1.29
CA GLN A 244 -8.08 18.14 0.61
C GLN A 244 -8.12 17.84 -0.89
N PHE A 245 -9.32 17.71 -1.47
CA PHE A 245 -9.56 17.42 -2.89
C PHE A 245 -10.92 17.95 -3.35
#